data_8b50d098046fad285a292fd62eb9e89d
#
_entry.id   8b50d098046fad285a292fd62eb9e89d
#
_cell.length_a   1.000
_cell.length_b   1.000
_cell.length_c   1.000
_cell.angle_alpha   90.00
_cell.angle_beta   90.00
_cell.angle_gamma   90.00
#
_symmetry.space_group_name_H-M   'P 1'
#
loop_
_entity.id
_entity.type
_entity.pdbx_description
1 polymer ?
#
loop_
_entity_poly.entity_id
_entity_poly.type
_entity_poly.pdbx_seq_one_letter_code
_entity_poly.pdbx_strand_id
1 'polypeptide(L)' 'MKKYNVIYADPPWRYKVWSGGGAADKHYPTMSIEDIAALPVDELAAKDCALFLWITFPLLFEAWNVMRAWGFDFK' A
#
# COMPACT_ATOMS: atom_id res chain seq x y z
N MET A 1 14.61 -3.03 16.75
CA MET A 1 14.03 -3.45 15.47
C MET A 1 14.88 -2.96 14.30
N LYS A 2 15.05 -3.80 13.32
CA LYS A 2 15.86 -3.45 12.17
C LYS A 2 15.16 -2.42 11.30
N LYS A 3 15.91 -1.42 10.84
CA LYS A 3 15.40 -0.37 9.96
C LYS A 3 16.00 -0.50 8.57
N TYR A 4 15.26 -0.03 7.57
CA TYR A 4 15.66 -0.16 6.17
C TYR A 4 15.75 1.21 5.50
N ASN A 5 16.71 1.37 4.61
CA ASN A 5 16.88 2.59 3.84
C ASN A 5 16.03 2.60 2.56
N VAL A 6 15.61 1.44 2.12
CA VAL A 6 14.76 1.30 0.93
C VAL A 6 13.68 0.27 1.24
N ILE A 7 12.45 0.62 0.92
CA ILE A 7 11.31 -0.29 1.08
C ILE A 7 10.57 -0.38 -0.25
N TYR A 8 10.36 -1.61 -0.71
CA TYR A 8 9.50 -1.90 -1.85
C TYR A 8 8.23 -2.53 -1.31
N ALA A 9 7.09 -1.94 -1.64
CA ALA A 9 5.81 -2.42 -1.13
C ALA A 9 4.86 -2.72 -2.29
N ASP A 10 4.24 -3.88 -2.22
CA ASP A 10 3.23 -4.29 -3.20
C ASP A 10 2.02 -4.80 -2.42
N PRO A 11 1.22 -3.90 -1.84
CA PRO A 11 0.10 -4.31 -1.01
C PRO A 11 -0.97 -5.03 -1.81
N PRO A 12 -1.70 -5.93 -1.16
CA PRO A 12 -2.80 -6.64 -1.82
C PRO A 12 -4.04 -5.74 -1.91
N TRP A 13 -3.99 -4.77 -2.82
CA TRP A 13 -5.04 -3.79 -2.98
C TRP A 13 -6.37 -4.43 -3.29
N ARG A 14 -7.44 -3.90 -2.70
CA ARG A 14 -8.80 -4.33 -2.99
C ARG A 14 -9.43 -3.35 -3.97
N TYR A 15 -9.84 -3.87 -5.11
CA TYR A 15 -10.49 -3.09 -6.14
C TYR A 15 -11.99 -3.17 -5.98
N LYS A 16 -12.68 -2.09 -6.35
CA LYS A 16 -14.13 -2.18 -6.53
C LYS A 16 -14.38 -2.99 -7.79
N VAL A 17 -15.11 -4.07 -7.63
CA VAL A 17 -15.43 -4.95 -8.74
C VAL A 17 -16.84 -4.65 -9.20
N TRP A 18 -17.00 -4.49 -10.50
CA TRP A 18 -18.30 -4.31 -11.11
C TRP A 18 -19.02 -5.63 -11.25
N SER A 19 -20.31 -5.63 -10.97
CA SER A 19 -21.27 -6.65 -11.43
C SER A 19 -20.70 -8.06 -11.47
N GLY A 20 -20.67 -8.71 -10.37
CA GLY A 20 -20.37 -10.12 -10.31
C GLY A 20 -19.00 -10.53 -10.78
N GLY A 21 -18.15 -9.55 -11.04
CA GLY A 21 -16.77 -9.84 -11.43
C GLY A 21 -15.90 -10.29 -10.28
N GLY A 22 -16.50 -10.75 -9.19
CA GLY A 22 -15.75 -11.10 -8.01
C GLY A 22 -14.86 -12.32 -8.12
N ALA A 23 -14.80 -12.93 -9.30
CA ALA A 23 -13.97 -14.12 -9.49
C ALA A 23 -12.50 -13.86 -9.16
N ALA A 24 -12.02 -12.67 -9.46
CA ALA A 24 -10.62 -12.33 -9.20
C ALA A 24 -10.30 -12.30 -7.71
N ASP A 25 -11.26 -11.91 -6.90
CA ASP A 25 -11.06 -11.80 -5.46
C ASP A 25 -10.95 -13.16 -4.77
N LYS A 26 -11.38 -14.21 -5.45
CA LYS A 26 -11.36 -15.54 -4.87
C LYS A 26 -9.97 -16.14 -4.81
N HIS A 27 -9.05 -15.61 -5.60
CA HIS A 27 -7.72 -16.19 -5.74
C HIS A 27 -6.69 -15.58 -4.81
N TYR A 28 -6.90 -14.33 -4.39
CA TYR A 28 -5.94 -13.61 -3.57
C TYR A 28 -6.65 -12.91 -2.43
N PRO A 29 -6.17 -13.07 -1.20
CA PRO A 29 -6.68 -12.25 -0.12
C PRO A 29 -6.30 -10.80 -0.37
N THR A 30 -7.27 -9.91 -0.24
CA THR A 30 -7.03 -8.48 -0.38
C THR A 30 -7.22 -7.79 0.96
N MET A 31 -6.68 -6.58 1.07
CA MET A 31 -6.83 -5.77 2.27
C MET A 31 -7.52 -4.47 1.90
N SER A 32 -8.31 -3.94 2.82
CA SER A 32 -8.90 -2.62 2.64
C SER A 32 -7.80 -1.55 2.65
N ILE A 33 -8.10 -0.39 2.07
CA ILE A 33 -7.17 0.73 2.08
C ILE A 33 -6.82 1.12 3.52
N GLU A 34 -7.82 1.11 4.41
CA GLU A 34 -7.62 1.46 5.81
C GLU A 34 -6.66 0.50 6.50
N ASP A 35 -6.80 -0.80 6.22
CA ASP A 35 -5.92 -1.80 6.81
C ASP A 35 -4.50 -1.68 6.28
N ILE A 36 -4.35 -1.40 4.98
CA ILE A 36 -3.03 -1.20 4.40
C ILE A 36 -2.37 0.03 5.02
N ALA A 37 -3.11 1.11 5.16
CA ALA A 37 -2.57 2.34 5.75
C ALA A 37 -2.19 2.15 7.21
N ALA A 38 -2.83 1.23 7.90
CA ALA A 38 -2.55 0.96 9.31
C ALA A 38 -1.33 0.07 9.53
N LEU A 39 -0.75 -0.50 8.48
CA LEU A 39 0.46 -1.30 8.63
C LEU A 39 1.60 -0.43 9.17
N PRO A 40 2.40 -0.94 10.11
CA PRO A 40 3.44 -0.13 10.76
C PRO A 40 4.70 -0.01 9.90
N VAL A 41 4.55 0.44 8.66
CA VAL A 41 5.68 0.57 7.73
C VAL A 41 6.65 1.65 8.19
N ASP A 42 6.15 2.69 8.82
CA ASP A 42 6.98 3.76 9.37
C ASP A 42 8.00 3.24 10.40
N GLU A 43 7.66 2.17 11.11
CA GLU A 43 8.57 1.58 12.08
C GLU A 43 9.71 0.83 11.42
N LEU A 44 9.58 0.49 10.15
CA LEU A 44 10.62 -0.21 9.40
C LEU A 44 11.56 0.75 8.68
N ALA A 45 11.19 2.02 8.58
CA ALA A 45 11.95 2.98 7.79
C ALA A 45 13.06 3.61 8.64
N ALA A 46 14.27 3.62 8.08
CA ALA A 46 15.36 4.40 8.65
C ALA A 46 15.07 5.88 8.44
N LYS A 47 15.85 6.74 9.08
CA LYS A 47 15.67 8.18 9.02
C LYS A 47 15.58 8.69 7.57
N ASP A 48 16.47 8.20 6.72
CA ASP A 48 16.47 8.52 5.29
C ASP A 48 16.09 7.25 4.54
N CYS A 49 14.81 7.12 4.22
CA CYS A 49 14.28 5.92 3.58
C CYS A 49 13.53 6.29 2.31
N ALA A 50 13.80 5.55 1.25
CA ALA A 50 13.04 5.65 0.00
C ALA A 50 11.97 4.56 -0.03
N LEU A 51 10.76 4.94 -0.40
CA LEU A 51 9.65 4.01 -0.54
C LEU A 51 9.24 3.92 -2.00
N PHE A 52 9.17 2.69 -2.51
CA PHE A 52 8.63 2.40 -3.83
C PHE A 52 7.35 1.60 -3.63
N LEU A 53 6.22 2.18 -4.03
CA LEU A 53 4.91 1.59 -3.79
C LEU A 53 4.27 1.22 -5.14
N TRP A 54 3.99 -0.06 -5.32
CA TRP A 54 3.29 -0.53 -6.52
C TRP A 54 1.80 -0.25 -6.39
N ILE A 55 1.26 0.41 -7.40
CA ILE A 55 -0.17 0.73 -7.45
C ILE A 55 -0.66 0.57 -8.88
N THR A 56 -1.98 0.49 -9.02
CA THR A 56 -2.60 0.64 -10.33
C THR A 56 -3.20 2.03 -10.43
N PHE A 57 -3.35 2.53 -11.64
CA PHE A 57 -3.82 3.89 -11.88
C PHE A 57 -5.11 4.22 -11.13
N PRO A 58 -6.14 3.36 -11.13
CA PRO A 58 -7.37 3.70 -10.44
C PRO A 58 -7.23 3.93 -8.94
N LEU A 59 -6.16 3.44 -8.33
CA LEU A 59 -5.94 3.58 -6.88
C LEU A 59 -4.89 4.64 -6.54
N LEU A 60 -4.56 5.51 -7.48
CA LEU A 60 -3.48 6.47 -7.29
C LEU A 60 -3.70 7.37 -6.07
N PHE A 61 -4.92 7.88 -5.90
CA PHE A 61 -5.19 8.77 -4.77
C PHE A 61 -5.18 8.03 -3.44
N GLU A 62 -5.67 6.81 -3.43
CA GLU A 62 -5.64 5.98 -2.24
C GLU A 62 -4.20 5.64 -1.85
N ALA A 63 -3.36 5.36 -2.82
CA ALA A 63 -1.96 5.08 -2.57
C ALA A 63 -1.25 6.29 -1.99
N TRP A 64 -1.60 7.49 -2.45
CA TRP A 64 -1.06 8.71 -1.90
C TRP A 64 -1.36 8.80 -0.40
N ASN A 65 -2.62 8.54 -0.04
CA ASN A 65 -3.02 8.60 1.37
C ASN A 65 -2.31 7.54 2.21
N VAL A 66 -2.10 6.34 1.65
CA VAL A 66 -1.38 5.28 2.33
C VAL A 66 0.07 5.70 2.58
N MET A 67 0.74 6.26 1.58
CA MET A 67 2.11 6.70 1.75
C MET A 67 2.22 7.74 2.86
N ARG A 68 1.28 8.67 2.93
CA ARG A 68 1.29 9.69 3.95
C ARG A 68 1.03 9.10 5.33
N ALA A 69 0.13 8.12 5.40
CA ALA A 69 -0.13 7.42 6.66
C ALA A 69 1.12 6.69 7.15
N TRP A 70 1.97 6.22 6.24
CA TRP A 70 3.23 5.56 6.58
C TRP A 70 4.35 6.55 6.84
N GLY A 71 4.08 7.87 6.75
CA GLY A 71 5.07 8.89 7.05
C GLY A 71 5.95 9.31 5.89
N PHE A 72 5.56 9.04 4.67
CA PHE A 72 6.34 9.39 3.47
C PHE A 72 5.72 10.54 2.70
N ASP A 73 6.58 11.34 2.08
CA ASP A 73 6.16 12.38 1.16
C ASP A 73 6.43 11.92 -0.27
N PHE A 74 5.50 12.22 -1.16
CA PHE A 74 5.67 11.92 -2.57
C PHE A 74 6.64 12.92 -3.21
N LYS A 75 7.52 12.39 -4.04
CA LYS A 75 8.46 13.20 -4.79
C LYS A 75 8.51 12.83 -6.26
#